data_d17efb3298101b66408dc9ac8766a18b
#
_entry.id   d17efb3298101b66408dc9ac8766a18b
#
_cell.length_a   1.000
_cell.length_b   1.000
_cell.length_c   1.000
_cell.angle_alpha   90.00
_cell.angle_beta   90.00
_cell.angle_gamma   90.00
#
_symmetry.space_group_name_H-M   'P 1'
#
loop_
_entity.id
_entity.type
_entity.pdbx_description
1 polymer ?
#
loop_
_entity_poly.entity_id
_entity_poly.type
_entity_poly.pdbx_seq_one_letter_code
_entity_poly.pdbx_strand_id
1 'polypeptide(L)'
;MRHVAAIALGALLLLVPADPAAWASTATAPVSAVSETAAPPDIVLIVTDDQRWDTLWAMPILSERLADPGVTFPDAFVVNPLCCPSRASILTGDYSHTHLVYRQIPPFGRFEWFHDDSTLATWLHDAGYRTGLFGKYIDGYQHAAVTGYVPPGWDRWVAFVHSAPVDYTLTIDGSLRGFGHGPTDHATEVLADEAVAFVKGSTGPLFLELATSAPHEPAIPSPGDEDAFADLSPARPPSFDEADVSDKPAWVRELPPFTASQEAAIDAFRADQYRSLLGVDRAVGRVLDALENAGRLENTLVVFTSDNGILHGEHRWTKKEAPYEGSIRVPLVMRWDAAGWTPGSRLPGVLALNIDLAPTIADAAGVPHPPTDGRSLLPLLEGERGSWRSDFLIEHMEGTNPIPTYCAVRSERWTYVRYSTGEEELYDLVADPFELENVAGVPAMMPVLEERRARLRELCSPVPPGFEDRSRTSVPIALAVLGGLVLVESVASRRTRRPRRAPG
;
A
#
# COMPACT_ATOMS: atom_id res chain seq x y z
N MET A 1 -54.39 28.78 -45.21
CA MET A 1 -54.09 29.99 -45.98
C MET A 1 -52.56 30.10 -45.92
N ARG A 2 -51.88 29.62 -46.96
CA ARG A 2 -51.26 30.39 -48.08
C ARG A 2 -50.23 31.42 -47.49
N HIS A 3 -48.95 31.44 -47.74
CA HIS A 3 -48.28 31.45 -49.04
C HIS A 3 -46.83 30.90 -48.96
N VAL A 4 -46.48 30.21 -50.04
CA VAL A 4 -45.16 29.87 -50.54
C VAL A 4 -44.59 31.07 -51.27
N ALA A 5 -43.28 31.35 -51.14
CA ALA A 5 -42.56 32.18 -52.13
C ALA A 5 -41.08 31.59 -52.22
N ALA A 6 -40.84 31.03 -53.39
CA ALA A 6 -39.53 30.73 -53.93
C ALA A 6 -39.02 31.92 -54.70
N ILE A 7 -37.72 32.25 -54.60
CA ILE A 7 -37.04 33.14 -55.59
C ILE A 7 -35.65 32.55 -55.91
N ALA A 8 -35.39 32.67 -57.19
CA ALA A 8 -34.43 31.93 -58.00
C ALA A 8 -32.98 32.48 -57.99
N LEU A 9 -32.10 31.63 -58.57
CA LEU A 9 -30.72 31.80 -59.00
C LEU A 9 -30.41 33.16 -59.67
N GLY A 10 -29.23 33.71 -59.39
CA GLY A 10 -28.51 34.66 -60.19
C GLY A 10 -27.01 34.41 -60.12
N ALA A 11 -26.45 33.69 -61.08
CA ALA A 11 -25.03 33.55 -61.29
C ALA A 11 -24.44 34.77 -61.96
N LEU A 12 -23.49 35.45 -61.36
CA LEU A 12 -22.71 36.52 -62.00
C LEU A 12 -21.25 36.09 -62.08
N LEU A 13 -20.79 35.71 -63.28
CA LEU A 13 -19.41 35.53 -63.65
C LEU A 13 -18.73 36.89 -63.77
N LEU A 14 -17.75 37.20 -62.92
CA LEU A 14 -16.81 38.28 -63.15
C LEU A 14 -15.44 37.67 -63.48
N LEU A 15 -15.02 37.85 -64.74
CA LEU A 15 -13.68 37.64 -65.25
C LEU A 15 -12.74 38.71 -64.64
N VAL A 16 -11.67 38.31 -64.00
CA VAL A 16 -10.54 39.14 -63.61
C VAL A 16 -9.27 38.59 -64.27
N PRO A 17 -8.47 39.50 -64.92
CA PRO A 17 -7.32 39.09 -65.70
C PRO A 17 -6.16 38.54 -64.85
N ALA A 18 -5.46 37.59 -65.38
CA ALA A 18 -4.25 36.98 -64.76
C ALA A 18 -3.05 37.97 -65.01
N ASP A 19 -2.40 38.35 -63.87
CA ASP A 19 -1.06 38.91 -63.89
C ASP A 19 -0.03 37.87 -63.54
N PRO A 20 1.01 37.60 -64.35
CA PRO A 20 2.05 36.67 -64.04
C PRO A 20 3.26 37.42 -63.46
N ALA A 21 3.49 37.41 -62.20
CA ALA A 21 4.84 37.49 -61.58
C ALA A 21 4.79 37.87 -60.10
N ALA A 22 4.75 36.88 -59.20
CA ALA A 22 5.36 37.00 -57.88
C ALA A 22 5.76 35.61 -57.37
N TRP A 23 6.96 35.22 -57.64
CA TRP A 23 7.59 34.11 -56.91
C TRP A 23 7.89 34.62 -55.51
N ALA A 24 6.95 34.41 -54.58
CA ALA A 24 7.17 34.60 -53.15
C ALA A 24 7.90 33.37 -52.62
N SER A 25 9.13 33.59 -52.22
CA SER A 25 9.97 32.65 -51.45
C SER A 25 9.17 32.18 -50.22
N THR A 26 8.81 30.90 -50.19
CA THR A 26 8.29 30.26 -48.99
C THR A 26 9.43 30.15 -48.00
N ALA A 27 9.52 31.13 -47.08
CA ALA A 27 10.30 30.94 -45.88
C ALA A 27 9.74 29.70 -45.13
N THR A 28 10.51 28.64 -45.10
CA THR A 28 10.26 27.50 -44.21
C THR A 28 10.24 28.04 -42.79
N ALA A 29 9.08 28.02 -42.17
CA ALA A 29 8.97 28.24 -40.73
C ALA A 29 9.96 27.27 -40.02
N PRO A 30 10.68 27.74 -38.97
CA PRO A 30 11.53 26.83 -38.23
C PRO A 30 10.63 25.75 -37.67
N VAL A 31 11.00 24.50 -37.92
CA VAL A 31 10.44 23.33 -37.23
C VAL A 31 10.55 23.65 -35.74
N SER A 32 9.41 23.77 -35.08
CA SER A 32 9.35 23.94 -33.63
C SER A 32 10.30 22.91 -33.00
N ALA A 33 11.22 23.43 -32.20
CA ALA A 33 12.10 22.56 -31.42
C ALA A 33 11.23 21.51 -30.74
N VAL A 34 11.59 20.26 -30.92
CA VAL A 34 11.06 19.14 -30.13
C VAL A 34 11.22 19.59 -28.67
N SER A 35 10.14 19.75 -27.96
CA SER A 35 10.14 20.04 -26.53
C SER A 35 11.11 19.00 -25.92
N GLU A 36 12.21 19.47 -25.35
CA GLU A 36 13.10 18.61 -24.60
C GLU A 36 12.21 17.92 -23.57
N THR A 37 11.98 16.63 -23.73
CA THR A 37 11.25 15.84 -22.74
C THR A 37 12.00 16.01 -21.43
N ALA A 38 11.37 16.57 -20.42
CA ALA A 38 11.94 16.73 -19.10
C ALA A 38 12.56 15.39 -18.68
N ALA A 39 13.73 15.44 -18.06
CA ALA A 39 14.37 14.21 -17.56
C ALA A 39 13.44 13.49 -16.59
N PRO A 40 13.34 12.16 -16.65
CA PRO A 40 12.49 11.42 -15.73
C PRO A 40 12.91 11.71 -14.28
N PRO A 41 11.96 11.80 -13.33
CA PRO A 41 12.28 12.09 -11.94
C PRO A 41 13.05 10.94 -11.30
N ASP A 42 13.84 11.25 -10.31
CA ASP A 42 14.26 10.24 -9.33
C ASP A 42 13.10 9.87 -8.43
N ILE A 43 13.12 8.67 -7.88
CA ILE A 43 12.05 8.18 -7.03
C ILE A 43 12.65 7.63 -5.73
N VAL A 44 12.11 8.11 -4.60
CA VAL A 44 12.43 7.61 -3.28
C VAL A 44 11.15 7.23 -2.57
N LEU A 45 11.01 5.93 -2.28
CA LEU A 45 9.92 5.37 -1.49
C LEU A 45 10.47 4.99 -0.11
N ILE A 46 9.89 5.57 0.95
CA ILE A 46 10.26 5.27 2.33
C ILE A 46 9.09 4.59 3.00
N VAL A 47 9.29 3.35 3.47
CA VAL A 47 8.26 2.54 4.10
C VAL A 47 8.73 2.14 5.49
N THR A 48 8.02 2.60 6.52
CA THR A 48 8.22 2.16 7.90
C THR A 48 7.40 0.88 8.18
N ASP A 49 7.61 0.28 9.36
CA ASP A 49 6.98 -0.97 9.77
C ASP A 49 6.18 -0.74 11.06
N ASP A 50 4.85 -0.93 11.03
CA ASP A 50 3.96 -0.69 12.17
C ASP A 50 3.86 0.78 12.63
N GLN A 51 4.00 1.77 11.73
CA GLN A 51 3.87 3.17 12.09
C GLN A 51 2.42 3.66 11.98
N ARG A 52 1.87 4.15 13.06
CA ARG A 52 0.54 4.77 13.11
C ARG A 52 0.50 6.09 12.36
N TRP A 53 -0.64 6.39 11.77
CA TRP A 53 -0.92 7.64 11.04
C TRP A 53 -0.73 8.92 11.88
N ASP A 54 -0.88 8.84 13.20
CA ASP A 54 -0.87 9.97 14.15
C ASP A 54 0.50 10.24 14.79
N THR A 55 1.60 9.72 14.22
CA THR A 55 2.94 9.75 14.82
C THR A 55 3.93 10.72 14.16
N LEU A 56 3.55 11.38 13.05
CA LEU A 56 4.47 12.27 12.30
C LEU A 56 5.02 13.43 13.14
N TRP A 57 4.34 13.84 14.21
CA TRP A 57 4.82 14.87 15.14
C TRP A 57 6.15 14.49 15.82
N ALA A 58 6.46 13.20 15.94
CA ALA A 58 7.72 12.70 16.47
C ALA A 58 8.88 12.74 15.46
N MET A 59 8.62 13.20 14.23
CA MET A 59 9.57 13.23 13.11
C MET A 59 9.75 14.66 12.58
N PRO A 60 10.48 15.54 13.30
CA PRO A 60 10.60 16.95 12.94
C PRO A 60 11.29 17.18 11.59
N ILE A 61 12.31 16.39 11.22
CA ILE A 61 13.03 16.53 9.94
C ILE A 61 12.08 16.18 8.78
N LEU A 62 11.31 15.10 8.90
CA LEU A 62 10.31 14.72 7.92
C LEU A 62 9.25 15.84 7.78
N SER A 63 8.78 16.37 8.90
CA SER A 63 7.80 17.46 8.89
C SER A 63 8.34 18.68 8.14
N GLU A 64 9.52 19.16 8.48
CA GLU A 64 10.15 20.36 7.88
C GLU A 64 10.56 20.12 6.42
N ARG A 65 11.13 18.96 6.10
CA ARG A 65 11.78 18.72 4.82
C ARG A 65 10.94 17.94 3.81
N LEU A 66 9.86 17.28 4.25
CA LEU A 66 9.00 16.51 3.36
C LEU A 66 7.55 16.98 3.42
N ALA A 67 6.94 17.14 4.61
CA ALA A 67 5.54 17.51 4.72
C ALA A 67 5.27 18.99 4.43
N ASP A 68 6.08 19.90 4.97
CA ASP A 68 5.91 21.34 4.76
C ASP A 68 6.10 21.77 3.30
N PRO A 69 7.11 21.27 2.55
CA PRO A 69 7.22 21.55 1.12
C PRO A 69 6.33 20.65 0.25
N GLY A 70 5.79 19.57 0.77
CA GLY A 70 5.03 18.55 0.04
C GLY A 70 3.53 18.59 0.26
N VAL A 71 2.91 17.43 0.08
CA VAL A 71 1.47 17.18 0.23
C VAL A 71 1.25 16.03 1.21
N THR A 72 0.33 16.22 2.17
CA THR A 72 -0.07 15.19 3.13
C THR A 72 -1.46 14.66 2.80
N PHE A 73 -1.63 13.34 2.83
CA PHE A 73 -2.90 12.64 2.73
C PHE A 73 -3.33 12.18 4.12
N PRO A 74 -4.22 12.92 4.82
CA PRO A 74 -4.64 12.54 6.17
C PRO A 74 -5.41 11.21 6.21
N ASP A 75 -6.08 10.87 5.11
CA ASP A 75 -6.94 9.70 4.98
C ASP A 75 -6.28 8.66 4.07
N ALA A 76 -5.09 8.20 4.49
CA ALA A 76 -4.34 7.15 3.83
C ALA A 76 -4.47 5.83 4.58
N PHE A 77 -4.68 4.73 3.82
CA PHE A 77 -5.01 3.42 4.38
C PHE A 77 -4.28 2.29 3.67
N VAL A 78 -4.19 1.16 4.37
CA VAL A 78 -3.76 -0.10 3.79
C VAL A 78 -4.96 -1.01 3.56
N VAL A 79 -4.92 -1.79 2.47
CA VAL A 79 -6.00 -2.70 2.09
C VAL A 79 -5.93 -4.06 2.79
N ASN A 80 -4.81 -4.34 3.46
CA ASN A 80 -4.63 -5.49 4.36
C ASN A 80 -3.66 -5.04 5.47
N PRO A 81 -4.11 -4.97 6.73
CA PRO A 81 -3.29 -4.39 7.81
C PRO A 81 -2.28 -5.39 8.39
N LEU A 82 -1.43 -5.94 7.54
CA LEU A 82 -0.38 -6.89 7.89
C LEU A 82 0.82 -6.71 6.94
N CYS A 83 2.04 -6.75 7.46
CA CYS A 83 3.26 -6.39 6.75
C CYS A 83 3.40 -7.10 5.39
N CYS A 84 3.31 -8.43 5.37
CA CYS A 84 3.57 -9.23 4.18
C CYS A 84 2.59 -8.90 3.03
N PRO A 85 1.25 -8.98 3.21
CA PRO A 85 0.31 -8.60 2.16
C PRO A 85 0.36 -7.12 1.79
N SER A 86 0.55 -6.21 2.78
CA SER A 86 0.62 -4.78 2.50
C SER A 86 1.84 -4.40 1.65
N ARG A 87 3.02 -5.01 1.93
CA ARG A 87 4.22 -4.79 1.11
C ARG A 87 4.06 -5.36 -0.28
N ALA A 88 3.40 -6.53 -0.43
CA ALA A 88 3.03 -7.05 -1.74
C ALA A 88 2.12 -6.06 -2.49
N SER A 89 1.11 -5.50 -1.81
CA SER A 89 0.22 -4.47 -2.36
C SER A 89 0.95 -3.19 -2.77
N ILE A 90 1.92 -2.71 -1.97
CA ILE A 90 2.74 -1.53 -2.31
C ILE A 90 3.55 -1.77 -3.60
N LEU A 91 4.12 -2.97 -3.75
CA LEU A 91 4.98 -3.30 -4.89
C LEU A 91 4.22 -3.64 -6.18
N THR A 92 2.98 -4.12 -6.08
CA THR A 92 2.19 -4.54 -7.25
C THR A 92 1.10 -3.55 -7.64
N GLY A 93 0.60 -2.78 -6.69
CA GLY A 93 -0.59 -1.94 -6.87
C GLY A 93 -1.91 -2.72 -6.78
N ASP A 94 -1.88 -3.93 -6.23
CA ASP A 94 -3.00 -4.87 -6.24
C ASP A 94 -3.51 -5.20 -4.82
N TYR A 95 -4.78 -5.62 -4.75
CA TYR A 95 -5.37 -6.21 -3.54
C TYR A 95 -4.81 -7.61 -3.26
N SER A 96 -5.00 -8.08 -2.02
CA SER A 96 -4.58 -9.45 -1.63
C SER A 96 -5.22 -10.53 -2.49
N HIS A 97 -6.44 -10.35 -2.95
CA HIS A 97 -7.13 -11.32 -3.83
C HIS A 97 -6.55 -11.37 -5.26
N THR A 98 -5.80 -10.36 -5.67
CA THR A 98 -5.11 -10.32 -6.98
C THR A 98 -3.71 -10.88 -6.88
N HIS A 99 -2.88 -10.42 -5.91
CA HIS A 99 -1.50 -10.93 -5.75
C HIS A 99 -1.38 -12.19 -4.89
N LEU A 100 -2.48 -12.69 -4.28
CA LEU A 100 -2.62 -13.93 -3.53
C LEU A 100 -1.79 -14.04 -2.22
N VAL A 101 -1.27 -12.93 -1.71
CA VAL A 101 -0.58 -12.86 -0.42
C VAL A 101 -1.53 -12.23 0.60
N TYR A 102 -2.10 -13.05 1.49
CA TYR A 102 -3.10 -12.58 2.46
C TYR A 102 -2.59 -12.51 3.91
N ARG A 103 -1.52 -13.25 4.23
CA ARG A 103 -1.05 -13.43 5.60
C ARG A 103 0.45 -13.71 5.68
N GLN A 104 0.98 -13.85 6.90
CA GLN A 104 2.42 -14.10 7.14
C GLN A 104 2.79 -15.60 7.25
N ILE A 105 1.88 -16.51 7.02
CA ILE A 105 2.11 -17.96 7.07
C ILE A 105 1.54 -18.66 5.85
N PRO A 106 2.11 -19.77 5.38
CA PRO A 106 1.53 -20.58 4.33
C PRO A 106 0.19 -21.21 4.75
N PRO A 107 -0.70 -21.57 3.81
CA PRO A 107 -0.69 -21.14 2.42
C PRO A 107 -1.16 -19.68 2.28
N PHE A 108 -1.00 -19.08 1.12
CA PHE A 108 -1.40 -17.71 0.81
C PHE A 108 -0.70 -16.63 1.65
N GLY A 109 0.58 -16.87 1.99
CA GLY A 109 1.37 -15.93 2.76
C GLY A 109 2.87 -16.18 2.60
N ARG A 110 3.67 -15.19 2.98
CA ARG A 110 5.10 -15.13 2.83
C ARG A 110 5.58 -14.98 1.39
N PHE A 111 6.89 -14.82 1.24
CA PHE A 111 7.58 -14.67 -0.04
C PHE A 111 7.31 -15.85 -1.01
N GLU A 112 7.14 -17.06 -0.50
CA GLU A 112 6.87 -18.26 -1.32
C GLU A 112 5.55 -18.17 -2.12
N TRP A 113 4.66 -17.24 -1.77
CA TRP A 113 3.39 -16.99 -2.48
C TRP A 113 3.42 -15.67 -3.26
N PHE A 114 4.46 -14.89 -3.13
CA PHE A 114 4.60 -13.62 -3.82
C PHE A 114 5.21 -13.81 -5.21
N HIS A 115 4.54 -13.35 -6.23
CA HIS A 115 5.03 -13.33 -7.61
C HIS A 115 5.85 -12.06 -7.83
N ASP A 116 7.18 -12.18 -7.73
CA ASP A 116 8.11 -11.04 -7.79
C ASP A 116 8.60 -10.69 -9.21
N ASP A 117 8.08 -11.36 -10.23
CA ASP A 117 8.43 -11.17 -11.63
C ASP A 117 7.77 -9.93 -12.28
N SER A 118 6.72 -9.37 -11.66
CA SER A 118 6.08 -8.13 -12.10
C SER A 118 5.74 -7.23 -10.92
N THR A 119 6.63 -6.31 -10.63
CA THR A 119 6.53 -5.35 -9.51
C THR A 119 6.96 -3.96 -9.97
N LEU A 120 6.70 -2.94 -9.18
CA LEU A 120 7.19 -1.58 -9.40
C LEU A 120 8.69 -1.56 -9.69
N ALA A 121 9.48 -2.40 -9.00
CA ALA A 121 10.92 -2.49 -9.24
C ALA A 121 11.25 -3.00 -10.65
N THR A 122 10.58 -4.06 -11.12
CA THR A 122 10.81 -4.58 -12.47
C THR A 122 10.38 -3.58 -13.53
N TRP A 123 9.25 -2.89 -13.35
CA TRP A 123 8.77 -1.90 -14.31
C TRP A 123 9.75 -0.73 -14.46
N LEU A 124 10.25 -0.19 -13.35
CA LEU A 124 11.21 0.90 -13.35
C LEU A 124 12.58 0.47 -13.88
N HIS A 125 13.07 -0.72 -13.49
CA HIS A 125 14.32 -1.27 -13.98
C HIS A 125 14.30 -1.45 -15.51
N ASP A 126 13.23 -2.02 -16.06
CA ASP A 126 13.06 -2.22 -17.49
C ASP A 126 13.00 -0.89 -18.27
N ALA A 127 12.56 0.18 -17.60
CA ALA A 127 12.58 1.54 -18.13
C ALA A 127 13.93 2.26 -17.97
N GLY A 128 14.95 1.59 -17.43
CA GLY A 128 16.31 2.11 -17.31
C GLY A 128 16.62 2.86 -16.01
N TYR A 129 15.75 2.76 -15.00
CA TYR A 129 16.07 3.23 -13.65
C TYR A 129 17.12 2.33 -13.01
N ARG A 130 18.06 2.93 -12.28
CA ARG A 130 18.87 2.19 -11.33
C ARG A 130 18.07 1.98 -10.06
N THR A 131 17.85 0.73 -9.67
CA THR A 131 16.94 0.36 -8.59
C THR A 131 17.69 -0.14 -7.36
N GLY A 132 17.22 0.20 -6.16
CA GLY A 132 17.82 -0.27 -4.92
C GLY A 132 16.81 -0.42 -3.79
N LEU A 133 16.83 -1.58 -3.10
CA LEU A 133 16.08 -1.81 -1.87
C LEU A 133 17.03 -1.87 -0.67
N PHE A 134 16.65 -1.17 0.40
CA PHE A 134 17.41 -1.08 1.65
C PHE A 134 16.51 -1.37 2.84
N GLY A 135 16.48 -2.63 3.33
CA GLY A 135 15.75 -3.01 4.51
C GLY A 135 14.82 -4.20 4.39
N LYS A 136 13.59 -4.04 4.88
CA LYS A 136 12.60 -5.11 4.93
C LYS A 136 11.91 -5.31 3.58
N TYR A 137 11.89 -6.55 3.12
CA TYR A 137 11.14 -6.99 1.95
C TYR A 137 9.85 -7.69 2.37
N ILE A 138 9.56 -8.86 1.80
CA ILE A 138 8.42 -9.71 2.11
C ILE A 138 8.84 -10.78 3.14
N ASP A 139 8.08 -10.99 4.20
CA ASP A 139 8.37 -12.04 5.17
C ASP A 139 8.43 -13.42 4.48
N GLY A 140 9.34 -14.29 4.93
CA GLY A 140 9.63 -15.55 4.28
C GLY A 140 10.82 -15.48 3.31
N TYR A 141 11.22 -14.28 2.88
CA TYR A 141 12.36 -14.08 1.99
C TYR A 141 13.68 -14.68 2.54
N GLN A 142 13.81 -14.83 3.86
CA GLN A 142 14.99 -15.44 4.47
C GLN A 142 15.35 -16.82 3.89
N HIS A 143 14.37 -17.59 3.45
CA HIS A 143 14.62 -18.91 2.84
C HIS A 143 15.27 -18.79 1.44
N ALA A 144 14.94 -17.75 0.71
CA ALA A 144 15.56 -17.45 -0.58
C ALA A 144 16.91 -16.72 -0.38
N ALA A 145 17.01 -15.82 0.59
CA ALA A 145 18.22 -15.05 0.89
C ALA A 145 19.45 -15.92 1.14
N VAL A 146 19.29 -17.03 1.89
CA VAL A 146 20.41 -17.94 2.18
C VAL A 146 20.93 -18.70 0.95
N THR A 147 20.19 -18.70 -0.14
CA THR A 147 20.63 -19.24 -1.45
C THR A 147 21.32 -18.20 -2.32
N GLY A 148 21.38 -16.94 -1.88
CA GLY A 148 21.92 -15.82 -2.65
C GLY A 148 20.92 -15.24 -3.66
N TYR A 149 19.63 -15.57 -3.53
CA TYR A 149 18.58 -15.06 -4.43
C TYR A 149 18.38 -13.55 -4.23
N VAL A 150 18.39 -12.81 -5.35
CA VAL A 150 18.00 -11.42 -5.46
C VAL A 150 16.74 -11.36 -6.33
N PRO A 151 15.64 -10.75 -5.87
CA PRO A 151 14.45 -10.61 -6.69
C PRO A 151 14.72 -9.80 -7.97
N PRO A 152 14.00 -10.08 -9.06
CA PRO A 152 14.18 -9.34 -10.31
C PRO A 152 13.87 -7.85 -10.15
N GLY A 153 14.51 -7.04 -11.00
CA GLY A 153 14.30 -5.59 -11.02
C GLY A 153 15.11 -4.80 -9.99
N TRP A 154 16.05 -5.42 -9.25
CA TRP A 154 16.91 -4.73 -8.28
C TRP A 154 18.40 -4.80 -8.67
N ASP A 155 19.02 -3.61 -8.84
CA ASP A 155 20.46 -3.47 -9.11
C ASP A 155 21.30 -3.45 -7.82
N ARG A 156 20.73 -2.92 -6.74
CA ARG A 156 21.31 -2.93 -5.41
C ARG A 156 20.33 -3.54 -4.43
N TRP A 157 20.76 -4.58 -3.74
CA TRP A 157 19.94 -5.36 -2.85
C TRP A 157 20.55 -5.45 -1.47
N VAL A 158 19.97 -4.75 -0.50
CA VAL A 158 20.41 -4.74 0.91
C VAL A 158 19.20 -5.08 1.77
N ALA A 159 18.90 -6.36 1.92
CA ALA A 159 17.66 -6.79 2.53
C ALA A 159 17.87 -7.61 3.81
N PHE A 160 16.96 -7.48 4.76
CA PHE A 160 16.97 -8.31 5.96
C PHE A 160 16.74 -9.78 5.63
N VAL A 161 17.56 -10.64 6.24
CA VAL A 161 17.29 -12.07 6.40
C VAL A 161 16.31 -12.25 7.56
N HIS A 162 16.54 -11.54 8.67
CA HIS A 162 15.62 -11.35 9.77
C HIS A 162 15.59 -9.88 10.13
N SER A 163 14.42 -9.27 10.11
CA SER A 163 14.23 -7.87 10.45
C SER A 163 14.39 -7.68 11.96
N ALA A 164 15.43 -6.96 12.36
CA ALA A 164 15.66 -6.57 13.74
C ALA A 164 16.52 -5.29 13.78
N PRO A 165 16.41 -4.44 14.83
CA PRO A 165 17.19 -3.23 14.94
C PRO A 165 18.68 -3.47 15.27
N VAL A 166 19.00 -4.58 15.92
CA VAL A 166 20.36 -5.01 16.29
C VAL A 166 20.48 -6.52 16.18
N ASP A 167 21.72 -7.07 16.16
CA ASP A 167 22.01 -8.51 16.09
C ASP A 167 21.28 -9.21 14.91
N TYR A 168 21.39 -8.65 13.74
CA TYR A 168 20.69 -9.07 12.53
C TYR A 168 21.66 -9.50 11.41
N THR A 169 21.11 -10.04 10.34
CA THR A 169 21.83 -10.38 9.11
C THR A 169 21.14 -9.72 7.91
N LEU A 170 21.93 -9.04 7.09
CA LEU A 170 21.52 -8.60 5.76
C LEU A 170 22.05 -9.55 4.69
N THR A 171 21.32 -9.68 3.60
CA THR A 171 21.87 -10.10 2.31
C THR A 171 22.21 -8.84 1.52
N ILE A 172 23.45 -8.76 1.08
CA ILE A 172 23.95 -7.64 0.27
C ILE A 172 24.34 -8.22 -1.08
N ASP A 173 23.53 -7.94 -2.10
CA ASP A 173 23.69 -8.45 -3.47
C ASP A 173 23.93 -9.98 -3.48
N GLY A 174 23.11 -10.71 -2.71
CA GLY A 174 23.18 -12.17 -2.58
C GLY A 174 24.20 -12.69 -1.57
N SER A 175 25.01 -11.83 -0.92
CA SER A 175 26.01 -12.22 0.06
C SER A 175 25.56 -11.88 1.48
N LEU A 176 25.64 -12.84 2.42
CA LEU A 176 25.21 -12.64 3.81
C LEU A 176 26.25 -11.85 4.61
N ARG A 177 25.79 -10.87 5.38
CA ARG A 177 26.60 -10.09 6.31
C ARG A 177 25.89 -9.93 7.65
N GLY A 178 26.52 -10.40 8.72
CA GLY A 178 26.02 -10.23 10.11
C GLY A 178 26.40 -8.87 10.66
N PHE A 179 25.52 -8.30 11.49
CA PHE A 179 25.71 -7.08 12.27
C PHE A 179 25.41 -7.40 13.74
N GLY A 180 26.13 -6.75 14.65
CA GLY A 180 25.98 -6.95 16.08
C GLY A 180 25.04 -5.91 16.71
N HIS A 181 25.39 -5.54 17.95
CA HIS A 181 24.68 -4.54 18.76
C HIS A 181 25.57 -3.32 19.09
N GLY A 182 26.66 -3.16 18.35
CA GLY A 182 27.51 -1.98 18.49
C GLY A 182 26.80 -0.70 18.02
N PRO A 183 27.23 0.49 18.45
CA PRO A 183 26.58 1.74 18.08
C PRO A 183 26.51 2.00 16.57
N THR A 184 27.42 1.41 15.81
CA THR A 184 27.49 1.52 14.35
C THR A 184 26.72 0.43 13.63
N ASP A 185 26.17 -0.54 14.37
CA ASP A 185 25.48 -1.70 13.80
C ASP A 185 23.95 -1.54 13.82
N HIS A 186 23.42 -0.43 14.37
CA HIS A 186 21.97 -0.21 14.40
C HIS A 186 21.39 -0.19 12.98
N ALA A 187 20.37 -1.00 12.74
CA ALA A 187 19.87 -1.28 11.39
C ALA A 187 19.47 -0.02 10.62
N THR A 188 18.74 0.91 11.25
CA THR A 188 18.30 2.15 10.62
C THR A 188 19.50 2.97 10.12
N GLU A 189 20.58 3.05 10.91
CA GLU A 189 21.79 3.79 10.54
C GLU A 189 22.54 3.11 9.38
N VAL A 190 22.68 1.77 9.43
CA VAL A 190 23.32 0.99 8.36
C VAL A 190 22.55 1.11 7.04
N LEU A 191 21.22 1.00 7.09
CA LEU A 191 20.37 1.12 5.90
C LEU A 191 20.44 2.54 5.31
N ALA A 192 20.48 3.58 6.16
CA ALA A 192 20.64 4.95 5.71
C ALA A 192 22.02 5.18 5.04
N ASP A 193 23.11 4.59 5.58
CA ASP A 193 24.43 4.64 4.95
C ASP A 193 24.44 4.02 3.56
N GLU A 194 23.85 2.85 3.41
CA GLU A 194 23.74 2.15 2.13
C GLU A 194 22.87 2.91 1.12
N ALA A 195 21.72 3.47 1.56
CA ALA A 195 20.86 4.31 0.73
C ALA A 195 21.55 5.58 0.25
N VAL A 196 22.28 6.28 1.14
CA VAL A 196 23.09 7.46 0.80
C VAL A 196 24.20 7.11 -0.19
N ALA A 197 24.88 5.98 0.00
CA ALA A 197 25.92 5.51 -0.92
C ALA A 197 25.31 5.19 -2.31
N PHE A 198 24.11 4.63 -2.35
CA PHE A 198 23.40 4.35 -3.59
C PHE A 198 23.07 5.66 -4.35
N VAL A 199 22.51 6.67 -3.68
CA VAL A 199 22.24 7.98 -4.29
C VAL A 199 23.52 8.56 -4.89
N LYS A 200 24.61 8.62 -4.10
CA LYS A 200 25.91 9.17 -4.54
C LYS A 200 26.53 8.41 -5.70
N GLY A 201 26.29 7.12 -5.79
CA GLY A 201 26.82 6.26 -6.85
C GLY A 201 25.93 6.18 -8.11
N SER A 202 24.78 6.87 -8.14
CA SER A 202 23.84 6.80 -9.26
C SER A 202 24.05 7.94 -10.25
N THR A 203 24.12 7.63 -11.55
CA THR A 203 24.37 8.62 -12.61
C THR A 203 23.15 8.86 -13.53
N GLY A 204 22.23 7.90 -13.60
CA GLY A 204 20.95 7.99 -14.30
C GLY A 204 19.77 8.15 -13.31
N PRO A 205 18.53 8.04 -13.78
CA PRO A 205 17.37 8.06 -12.89
C PRO A 205 17.45 6.89 -11.91
N LEU A 206 17.03 7.10 -10.66
CA LEU A 206 17.07 6.10 -9.62
C LEU A 206 15.69 5.82 -9.03
N PHE A 207 15.49 4.58 -8.61
CA PHE A 207 14.44 4.17 -7.69
C PHE A 207 15.09 3.60 -6.43
N LEU A 208 14.85 4.24 -5.30
CA LEU A 208 15.33 3.86 -3.98
C LEU A 208 14.14 3.53 -3.09
N GLU A 209 14.07 2.29 -2.59
CA GLU A 209 13.15 1.91 -1.52
C GLU A 209 13.92 1.78 -0.21
N LEU A 210 13.65 2.67 0.76
CA LEU A 210 14.16 2.58 2.12
C LEU A 210 13.05 2.00 3.00
N ALA A 211 13.18 0.72 3.33
CA ALA A 211 12.18 -0.06 4.06
C ALA A 211 12.71 -0.39 5.46
N THR A 212 12.51 0.51 6.43
CA THR A 212 13.02 0.33 7.78
C THR A 212 12.24 -0.73 8.56
N SER A 213 12.86 -1.37 9.56
CA SER A 213 12.15 -2.19 10.53
C SER A 213 11.52 -1.38 11.66
N ALA A 214 11.99 -0.15 11.87
CA ALA A 214 11.40 0.75 12.85
C ALA A 214 10.07 1.32 12.33
N PRO A 215 9.08 1.50 13.22
CA PRO A 215 9.08 1.29 14.66
C PRO A 215 8.52 -0.08 15.12
N HIS A 216 8.61 -1.16 14.31
CA HIS A 216 8.15 -2.52 14.68
C HIS A 216 8.87 -3.03 15.94
N GLU A 217 8.21 -3.91 16.69
CA GLU A 217 8.76 -4.61 17.87
C GLU A 217 9.97 -5.51 17.50
N PRO A 218 11.09 -5.49 18.27
CA PRO A 218 11.38 -4.58 19.36
C PRO A 218 11.78 -3.20 18.82
N ALA A 219 11.11 -2.15 19.27
CA ALA A 219 11.35 -0.78 18.82
C ALA A 219 12.57 -0.18 19.54
N ILE A 220 13.74 -0.80 19.36
CA ILE A 220 14.99 -0.34 19.97
C ILE A 220 15.39 0.98 19.31
N PRO A 221 15.57 2.07 20.08
CA PRO A 221 15.97 3.36 19.51
C PRO A 221 17.39 3.32 18.94
N SER A 222 17.67 4.20 17.98
CA SER A 222 19.05 4.46 17.55
C SER A 222 19.87 5.02 18.72
N PRO A 223 21.20 4.79 18.73
CA PRO A 223 22.07 5.29 19.80
C PRO A 223 21.96 6.79 20.01
N GLY A 224 21.69 7.20 21.24
CA GLY A 224 21.50 8.59 21.66
C GLY A 224 20.03 9.04 21.74
N ASP A 225 19.06 8.20 21.38
CA ASP A 225 17.64 8.53 21.47
C ASP A 225 16.94 7.84 22.67
N GLU A 226 17.67 7.10 23.49
CA GLU A 226 17.14 6.24 24.55
C GLU A 226 16.34 7.02 25.60
N ASP A 227 16.71 8.26 25.87
CA ASP A 227 16.06 9.13 26.85
C ASP A 227 15.03 10.09 26.23
N ALA A 228 14.84 10.07 24.90
CA ALA A 228 13.82 10.90 24.26
C ALA A 228 12.43 10.49 24.72
N PHE A 229 11.51 11.47 24.76
CA PHE A 229 10.11 11.23 25.17
C PHE A 229 9.96 10.60 26.57
N ALA A 230 10.89 10.87 27.51
CA ALA A 230 10.83 10.35 28.89
C ALA A 230 9.55 10.77 29.63
N ASP A 231 9.05 11.97 29.34
CA ASP A 231 7.84 12.53 29.96
C ASP A 231 6.56 12.31 29.11
N LEU A 232 6.59 11.34 28.18
CA LEU A 232 5.43 11.07 27.32
C LEU A 232 4.24 10.58 28.15
N SER A 233 3.15 11.33 28.12
CA SER A 233 1.92 10.92 28.80
C SER A 233 1.30 9.69 28.17
N PRO A 234 0.69 8.78 28.96
CA PRO A 234 -0.08 7.66 28.44
C PRO A 234 -1.19 8.13 27.49
N ALA A 235 -1.34 7.45 26.35
CA ALA A 235 -2.51 7.65 25.49
C ALA A 235 -3.67 6.79 26.00
N ARG A 236 -4.80 7.42 26.27
CA ARG A 236 -6.00 6.74 26.75
C ARG A 236 -7.22 7.25 25.95
N PRO A 237 -7.29 6.94 24.63
CA PRO A 237 -8.51 7.22 23.88
C PRO A 237 -9.68 6.45 24.49
N PRO A 238 -10.92 6.83 24.20
CA PRO A 238 -12.12 6.12 24.73
C PRO A 238 -12.12 4.62 24.44
N SER A 239 -11.51 4.18 23.33
CA SER A 239 -11.37 2.77 22.93
C SER A 239 -10.24 2.02 23.66
N PHE A 240 -9.34 2.71 24.37
CA PHE A 240 -8.28 2.05 25.14
C PHE A 240 -8.87 1.22 26.28
N ASP A 241 -8.52 -0.08 26.31
CA ASP A 241 -9.06 -1.04 27.30
C ASP A 241 -10.59 -0.90 27.44
N GLU A 242 -11.27 -0.81 26.31
CA GLU A 242 -12.70 -0.50 26.23
C GLU A 242 -13.51 -1.27 27.28
N ALA A 243 -14.26 -0.53 28.12
CA ALA A 243 -14.89 -1.10 29.30
C ALA A 243 -16.03 -2.07 28.93
N ASP A 244 -16.83 -1.72 27.92
CA ASP A 244 -17.93 -2.55 27.42
C ASP A 244 -17.65 -2.98 25.98
N VAL A 245 -17.27 -4.23 25.81
CA VAL A 245 -17.04 -4.87 24.50
C VAL A 245 -18.13 -5.88 24.15
N SER A 246 -19.30 -5.79 24.81
CA SER A 246 -20.39 -6.77 24.64
C SER A 246 -20.99 -6.79 23.24
N ASP A 247 -20.91 -5.70 22.51
CA ASP A 247 -21.38 -5.53 21.13
C ASP A 247 -20.33 -5.90 20.08
N LYS A 248 -19.07 -6.14 20.49
CA LYS A 248 -17.97 -6.50 19.61
C LYS A 248 -18.05 -7.97 19.16
N PRO A 249 -17.29 -8.39 18.12
CA PRO A 249 -17.18 -9.79 17.73
C PRO A 249 -16.54 -10.64 18.85
N ALA A 250 -16.75 -11.95 18.79
CA ALA A 250 -16.32 -12.88 19.83
C ALA A 250 -14.82 -12.77 20.14
N TRP A 251 -13.98 -12.57 19.11
CA TRP A 251 -12.54 -12.47 19.29
C TRP A 251 -12.14 -11.25 20.16
N VAL A 252 -12.90 -10.15 20.16
CA VAL A 252 -12.70 -8.98 21.06
C VAL A 252 -13.31 -9.25 22.42
N ARG A 253 -14.56 -9.77 22.48
CA ARG A 253 -15.25 -10.05 23.74
C ARG A 253 -14.50 -11.00 24.67
N GLU A 254 -13.72 -11.90 24.10
CA GLU A 254 -12.92 -12.90 24.83
C GLU A 254 -11.61 -12.33 25.38
N LEU A 255 -11.22 -11.12 24.99
CA LEU A 255 -10.02 -10.46 25.51
C LEU A 255 -10.30 -9.92 26.94
N PRO A 256 -9.48 -10.27 27.91
CA PRO A 256 -9.61 -9.70 29.26
C PRO A 256 -9.19 -8.23 29.26
N PRO A 257 -9.72 -7.41 30.20
CA PRO A 257 -9.16 -6.09 30.47
C PRO A 257 -7.68 -6.18 30.84
N PHE A 258 -6.95 -5.11 30.55
CA PHE A 258 -5.52 -5.05 30.85
C PHE A 258 -5.26 -4.95 32.36
N THR A 259 -4.20 -5.59 32.79
CA THR A 259 -3.61 -5.33 34.11
C THR A 259 -2.74 -4.05 34.05
N ALA A 260 -2.53 -3.40 35.19
CA ALA A 260 -1.64 -2.25 35.28
C ALA A 260 -0.22 -2.51 34.73
N SER A 261 0.28 -3.75 34.83
CA SER A 261 1.56 -4.13 34.23
C SER A 261 1.52 -4.18 32.69
N GLN A 262 0.41 -4.62 32.13
CA GLN A 262 0.22 -4.62 30.65
C GLN A 262 0.06 -3.21 30.14
N GLU A 263 -0.72 -2.36 30.82
CA GLU A 263 -0.83 -0.93 30.46
C GLU A 263 0.53 -0.24 30.48
N ALA A 264 1.34 -0.46 31.52
CA ALA A 264 2.69 0.09 31.60
C ALA A 264 3.59 -0.42 30.47
N ALA A 265 3.46 -1.70 30.07
CA ALA A 265 4.20 -2.26 28.94
C ALA A 265 3.77 -1.64 27.59
N ILE A 266 2.48 -1.38 27.41
CA ILE A 266 1.94 -0.69 26.22
C ILE A 266 2.51 0.73 26.13
N ASP A 267 2.51 1.47 27.24
CA ASP A 267 3.05 2.85 27.29
C ASP A 267 4.55 2.88 27.01
N ALA A 268 5.30 1.93 27.58
CA ALA A 268 6.73 1.80 27.31
C ALA A 268 7.00 1.49 25.83
N PHE A 269 6.30 0.52 25.26
CA PHE A 269 6.45 0.17 23.85
C PHE A 269 6.11 1.35 22.93
N ARG A 270 5.02 2.09 23.21
CA ARG A 270 4.67 3.30 22.45
C ARG A 270 5.76 4.37 22.52
N ALA A 271 6.38 4.57 23.68
CA ALA A 271 7.50 5.49 23.82
C ALA A 271 8.72 5.03 23.02
N ASP A 272 9.02 3.73 23.04
CA ASP A 272 10.12 3.15 22.29
C ASP A 272 9.90 3.24 20.77
N GLN A 273 8.65 3.12 20.30
CA GLN A 273 8.31 3.38 18.90
C GLN A 273 8.65 4.83 18.50
N TYR A 274 8.28 5.82 19.31
CA TYR A 274 8.61 7.22 18.99
C TYR A 274 10.11 7.49 19.04
N ARG A 275 10.85 6.87 19.98
CA ARG A 275 12.32 6.94 20.04
C ARG A 275 12.95 6.34 18.79
N SER A 276 12.47 5.18 18.34
CA SER A 276 12.99 4.53 17.15
C SER A 276 12.69 5.33 15.86
N LEU A 277 11.55 6.07 15.82
CA LEU A 277 11.21 6.96 14.72
C LEU A 277 12.19 8.15 14.60
N LEU A 278 12.87 8.59 15.66
CA LEU A 278 13.91 9.63 15.54
C LEU A 278 15.09 9.18 14.67
N GLY A 279 15.47 7.91 14.76
CA GLY A 279 16.46 7.31 13.87
C GLY A 279 16.00 7.30 12.41
N VAL A 280 14.73 6.96 12.17
CA VAL A 280 14.13 7.01 10.82
C VAL A 280 14.08 8.44 10.30
N ASP A 281 13.70 9.39 11.14
CA ASP A 281 13.64 10.82 10.80
C ASP A 281 15.00 11.34 10.34
N ARG A 282 16.10 10.99 11.05
CA ARG A 282 17.45 11.28 10.60
C ARG A 282 17.83 10.57 9.31
N ALA A 283 17.42 9.32 9.13
CA ALA A 283 17.66 8.58 7.88
C ALA A 283 16.99 9.27 6.68
N VAL A 284 15.75 9.74 6.84
CA VAL A 284 15.05 10.57 5.84
C VAL A 284 15.88 11.82 5.52
N GLY A 285 16.31 12.57 6.55
CA GLY A 285 17.14 13.76 6.38
C GLY A 285 18.42 13.49 5.59
N ARG A 286 19.12 12.40 5.91
CA ARG A 286 20.38 12.01 5.25
C ARG A 286 20.18 11.66 3.76
N VAL A 287 19.09 11.00 3.42
CA VAL A 287 18.74 10.68 2.02
C VAL A 287 18.42 11.97 1.25
N LEU A 288 17.61 12.87 1.85
CA LEU A 288 17.30 14.17 1.26
C LEU A 288 18.56 15.03 1.08
N ASP A 289 19.47 15.04 2.04
CA ASP A 289 20.77 15.74 1.93
C ASP A 289 21.63 15.19 0.80
N ALA A 290 21.62 13.85 0.62
CA ALA A 290 22.38 13.23 -0.45
C ALA A 290 21.83 13.61 -1.84
N LEU A 291 20.51 13.68 -1.98
CA LEU A 291 19.83 14.13 -3.21
C LEU A 291 20.10 15.61 -3.47
N GLU A 292 19.99 16.47 -2.45
CA GLU A 292 20.22 17.91 -2.55
C GLU A 292 21.69 18.21 -2.93
N ASN A 293 22.65 17.57 -2.26
CA ASN A 293 24.07 17.70 -2.58
C ASN A 293 24.44 17.20 -3.98
N ALA A 294 23.66 16.26 -4.54
CA ALA A 294 23.80 15.78 -5.90
C ALA A 294 23.04 16.65 -6.94
N GLY A 295 22.32 17.70 -6.50
CA GLY A 295 21.48 18.54 -7.36
C GLY A 295 20.26 17.82 -7.94
N ARG A 296 19.75 16.79 -7.25
CA ARG A 296 18.69 15.89 -7.76
C ARG A 296 17.36 16.10 -7.06
N LEU A 297 17.33 16.68 -5.82
CA LEU A 297 16.14 16.74 -4.98
C LEU A 297 14.95 17.43 -5.66
N GLU A 298 15.19 18.51 -6.43
CA GLU A 298 14.13 19.24 -7.13
C GLU A 298 13.30 18.35 -8.06
N ASN A 299 13.97 17.43 -8.79
CA ASN A 299 13.30 16.46 -9.67
C ASN A 299 13.30 15.05 -9.07
N THR A 300 13.00 14.94 -7.79
CA THR A 300 12.81 13.67 -7.09
C THR A 300 11.39 13.60 -6.52
N LEU A 301 10.65 12.55 -6.88
CA LEU A 301 9.42 12.18 -6.18
C LEU A 301 9.82 11.42 -4.91
N VAL A 302 9.56 12.01 -3.75
CA VAL A 302 9.75 11.37 -2.44
C VAL A 302 8.39 11.01 -1.85
N VAL A 303 8.21 9.74 -1.50
CA VAL A 303 7.00 9.20 -0.88
C VAL A 303 7.37 8.60 0.47
N PHE A 304 6.68 8.98 1.53
CA PHE A 304 6.81 8.42 2.87
C PHE A 304 5.49 7.80 3.31
N THR A 305 5.54 6.55 3.77
CA THR A 305 4.38 5.81 4.28
C THR A 305 4.80 4.72 5.28
N SER A 306 3.82 3.94 5.77
CA SER A 306 4.03 2.71 6.53
C SER A 306 3.34 1.52 5.86
N ASP A 307 3.82 0.32 6.13
CA ASP A 307 3.18 -0.90 5.63
C ASP A 307 1.86 -1.24 6.33
N ASN A 308 1.68 -0.86 7.59
CA ASN A 308 0.43 -0.90 8.34
C ASN A 308 0.53 -0.03 9.60
N GLY A 309 -0.61 0.20 10.27
CA GLY A 309 -0.66 0.76 11.60
C GLY A 309 -0.57 -0.31 12.69
N ILE A 310 -0.80 0.10 13.94
CA ILE A 310 -0.83 -0.79 15.11
C ILE A 310 -1.77 -0.23 16.16
N LEU A 311 -2.45 -1.09 16.92
CA LEU A 311 -3.27 -0.73 18.07
C LEU A 311 -2.42 -0.79 19.35
N HIS A 312 -2.59 0.18 20.21
CA HIS A 312 -1.92 0.31 21.51
C HIS A 312 -2.90 0.12 22.67
N GLY A 313 -3.76 -0.88 22.56
CA GLY A 313 -4.75 -1.20 23.57
C GLY A 313 -6.18 -0.80 23.24
N GLU A 314 -6.41 -0.17 22.09
CA GLU A 314 -7.76 0.06 21.59
C GLU A 314 -8.50 -1.27 21.42
N HIS A 315 -9.76 -1.33 21.87
CA HIS A 315 -10.57 -2.56 21.86
C HIS A 315 -9.88 -3.76 22.53
N ARG A 316 -9.04 -3.52 23.55
CA ARG A 316 -8.21 -4.52 24.25
C ARG A 316 -7.22 -5.26 23.35
N TRP A 317 -6.85 -4.68 22.20
CA TRP A 317 -5.90 -5.26 21.25
C TRP A 317 -4.62 -4.43 21.16
N THR A 318 -3.46 -5.12 21.08
CA THR A 318 -2.13 -4.47 21.09
C THR A 318 -1.30 -4.81 19.87
N LYS A 319 -1.96 -5.22 18.78
CA LYS A 319 -1.30 -5.59 17.53
C LYS A 319 -2.02 -4.96 16.34
N LYS A 320 -1.72 -5.43 15.18
CA LYS A 320 -2.31 -5.11 13.89
C LYS A 320 -3.34 -6.15 13.46
N GLU A 321 -3.69 -6.21 12.19
CA GLU A 321 -4.60 -7.16 11.55
C GLU A 321 -6.09 -6.90 11.82
N ALA A 322 -6.43 -6.07 12.81
CA ALA A 322 -7.80 -5.68 13.10
C ALA A 322 -8.35 -4.66 12.08
N PRO A 323 -9.66 -4.63 11.81
CA PRO A 323 -10.25 -3.71 10.83
C PRO A 323 -10.40 -2.27 11.32
N TYR A 324 -9.86 -1.94 12.50
CA TYR A 324 -10.01 -0.64 13.17
C TYR A 324 -8.98 0.38 12.70
N GLU A 325 -9.33 1.69 12.79
CA GLU A 325 -8.54 2.81 12.28
C GLU A 325 -7.06 2.76 12.68
N GLY A 326 -6.74 2.40 13.93
CA GLY A 326 -5.35 2.33 14.41
C GLY A 326 -4.48 1.31 13.68
N SER A 327 -5.09 0.27 13.10
CA SER A 327 -4.40 -0.80 12.36
C SER A 327 -4.33 -0.54 10.85
N ILE A 328 -5.39 0.06 10.28
CA ILE A 328 -5.52 0.22 8.82
C ILE A 328 -5.02 1.56 8.30
N ARG A 329 -4.95 2.59 9.15
CA ARG A 329 -4.59 3.96 8.75
C ARG A 329 -3.11 4.22 8.96
N VAL A 330 -2.47 4.79 7.94
CA VAL A 330 -1.01 4.99 7.88
C VAL A 330 -0.68 6.44 7.51
N PRO A 331 0.53 6.94 7.82
CA PRO A 331 0.96 8.22 7.28
C PRO A 331 1.17 8.11 5.77
N LEU A 332 0.87 9.18 5.04
CA LEU A 332 1.27 9.32 3.63
C LEU A 332 1.61 10.78 3.35
N VAL A 333 2.86 11.01 2.99
CA VAL A 333 3.39 12.31 2.60
C VAL A 333 4.15 12.17 1.29
N MET A 334 3.93 13.10 0.36
CA MET A 334 4.58 13.10 -0.95
C MET A 334 5.17 14.48 -1.24
N ARG A 335 6.39 14.53 -1.80
CA ARG A 335 7.04 15.75 -2.26
C ARG A 335 7.66 15.54 -3.63
N TRP A 336 7.43 16.49 -4.54
CA TRP A 336 8.10 16.57 -5.84
C TRP A 336 8.12 18.04 -6.30
N ASP A 337 9.23 18.72 -6.06
CA ASP A 337 9.31 20.17 -6.26
C ASP A 337 9.10 20.55 -7.73
N ALA A 338 9.67 19.79 -8.67
CA ALA A 338 9.51 20.02 -10.11
C ALA A 338 8.07 19.85 -10.61
N ALA A 339 7.23 19.11 -9.89
CA ALA A 339 5.82 18.96 -10.24
C ALA A 339 4.99 20.22 -9.91
N GLY A 340 5.53 21.15 -9.12
CA GLY A 340 4.86 22.41 -8.79
C GLY A 340 3.62 22.26 -7.90
N TRP A 341 3.53 21.18 -7.10
CA TRP A 341 2.41 21.01 -6.16
C TRP A 341 2.43 22.11 -5.09
N THR A 342 1.24 22.45 -4.58
CA THR A 342 1.17 23.49 -3.55
C THR A 342 1.81 23.01 -2.25
N PRO A 343 2.89 23.66 -1.79
CA PRO A 343 3.58 23.27 -0.56
C PRO A 343 2.67 23.30 0.68
N GLY A 344 2.85 22.34 1.58
CA GLY A 344 2.10 22.20 2.83
C GLY A 344 0.62 21.89 2.64
N SER A 345 0.19 21.53 1.42
CA SER A 345 -1.20 21.19 1.19
C SER A 345 -1.57 19.86 1.85
N ARG A 346 -2.84 19.78 2.23
CA ARG A 346 -3.45 18.57 2.81
C ARG A 346 -4.68 18.21 1.96
N LEU A 347 -4.86 16.94 1.69
CA LEU A 347 -5.98 16.43 0.90
C LEU A 347 -6.93 15.58 1.78
N PRO A 348 -7.71 16.22 2.70
CA PRO A 348 -8.68 15.50 3.50
C PRO A 348 -9.83 14.98 2.62
N GLY A 349 -10.42 13.83 3.02
CA GLY A 349 -11.50 13.17 2.29
C GLY A 349 -11.04 12.41 1.04
N VAL A 350 -9.74 12.47 0.70
CA VAL A 350 -9.16 11.61 -0.33
C VAL A 350 -8.75 10.29 0.29
N LEU A 351 -9.52 9.24 0.05
CA LEU A 351 -9.17 7.88 0.48
C LEU A 351 -8.00 7.38 -0.38
N ALA A 352 -6.77 7.65 0.07
CA ALA A 352 -5.55 7.15 -0.58
C ALA A 352 -5.21 5.76 -0.03
N LEU A 353 -4.79 4.83 -0.89
CA LEU A 353 -4.52 3.45 -0.50
C LEU A 353 -3.06 3.07 -0.81
N ASN A 354 -2.50 2.14 -0.06
CA ASN A 354 -1.17 1.60 -0.33
C ASN A 354 -1.05 0.99 -1.75
N ILE A 355 -2.14 0.46 -2.31
CA ILE A 355 -2.18 -0.03 -3.71
C ILE A 355 -2.08 1.10 -4.75
N ASP A 356 -2.31 2.35 -4.37
CA ASP A 356 -2.20 3.50 -5.28
C ASP A 356 -0.75 3.91 -5.54
N LEU A 357 0.19 3.46 -4.71
CA LEU A 357 1.59 3.91 -4.75
C LEU A 357 2.29 3.42 -6.01
N ALA A 358 2.17 2.13 -6.35
CA ALA A 358 2.83 1.58 -7.54
C ALA A 358 2.38 2.29 -8.84
N PRO A 359 1.07 2.41 -9.17
CA PRO A 359 0.65 3.14 -10.37
C PRO A 359 0.99 4.64 -10.31
N THR A 360 0.95 5.28 -9.12
CA THR A 360 1.35 6.68 -8.99
C THR A 360 2.82 6.90 -9.33
N ILE A 361 3.70 6.04 -8.82
CA ILE A 361 5.14 6.12 -9.06
C ILE A 361 5.47 5.79 -10.51
N ALA A 362 4.85 4.76 -11.09
CA ALA A 362 5.04 4.40 -12.48
C ALA A 362 4.59 5.54 -13.43
N ASP A 363 3.44 6.16 -13.17
CA ASP A 363 2.94 7.29 -13.93
C ASP A 363 3.85 8.52 -13.79
N ALA A 364 4.33 8.83 -12.57
CA ALA A 364 5.29 9.92 -12.35
C ALA A 364 6.59 9.72 -13.13
N ALA A 365 7.04 8.48 -13.25
CA ALA A 365 8.19 8.08 -14.04
C ALA A 365 7.91 8.06 -15.55
N GLY A 366 6.66 8.14 -15.98
CA GLY A 366 6.24 7.94 -17.38
C GLY A 366 6.46 6.50 -17.86
N VAL A 367 6.42 5.53 -16.95
CA VAL A 367 6.72 4.12 -17.21
C VAL A 367 5.41 3.34 -17.37
N PRO A 368 5.23 2.60 -18.47
CA PRO A 368 4.07 1.74 -18.63
C PRO A 368 4.11 0.60 -17.61
N HIS A 369 2.94 0.28 -17.06
CA HIS A 369 2.77 -0.81 -16.11
C HIS A 369 1.52 -1.65 -16.45
N PRO A 370 1.40 -2.89 -15.95
CA PRO A 370 0.17 -3.69 -16.08
C PRO A 370 -1.03 -2.98 -15.45
N PRO A 371 -2.27 -3.33 -15.81
CA PRO A 371 -3.44 -2.90 -15.05
C PRO A 371 -3.30 -3.28 -13.57
N THR A 372 -3.60 -2.35 -12.68
CA THR A 372 -3.56 -2.52 -11.22
C THR A 372 -4.94 -2.25 -10.61
N ASP A 373 -5.20 -2.76 -9.41
CA ASP A 373 -6.41 -2.42 -8.64
C ASP A 373 -6.35 -0.98 -8.09
N GLY A 374 -5.14 -0.50 -7.83
CA GLY A 374 -4.85 0.86 -7.40
C GLY A 374 -5.06 1.90 -8.50
N ARG A 375 -5.07 3.17 -8.11
CA ARG A 375 -5.25 4.33 -9.00
C ARG A 375 -4.18 5.35 -8.72
N SER A 376 -3.61 5.91 -9.78
CA SER A 376 -2.63 7.00 -9.64
C SER A 376 -3.22 8.20 -8.88
N LEU A 377 -2.46 8.69 -7.90
CA LEU A 377 -2.76 9.90 -7.14
C LEU A 377 -2.37 11.19 -7.90
N LEU A 378 -1.59 11.10 -8.98
CA LEU A 378 -1.10 12.27 -9.72
C LEU A 378 -2.21 13.21 -10.17
N PRO A 379 -3.34 12.76 -10.79
CA PRO A 379 -4.39 13.66 -11.19
C PRO A 379 -4.93 14.50 -10.02
N LEU A 380 -5.03 13.93 -8.82
CA LEU A 380 -5.47 14.67 -7.62
C LEU A 380 -4.43 15.71 -7.18
N LEU A 381 -3.15 15.37 -7.26
CA LEU A 381 -2.02 16.24 -6.92
C LEU A 381 -1.86 17.38 -7.93
N GLU A 382 -2.26 17.16 -9.17
CA GLU A 382 -2.32 18.17 -10.26
C GLU A 382 -3.59 19.01 -10.22
N GLY A 383 -4.47 18.74 -9.23
CA GLY A 383 -5.70 19.53 -9.02
C GLY A 383 -6.89 19.08 -9.85
N GLU A 384 -6.82 17.92 -10.49
CA GLU A 384 -7.96 17.37 -11.21
C GLU A 384 -9.03 16.90 -10.22
N ARG A 385 -10.23 17.45 -10.34
CA ARG A 385 -11.40 17.08 -9.52
C ARG A 385 -12.26 16.04 -10.26
N GLY A 386 -11.65 14.91 -10.58
CA GLY A 386 -12.37 13.76 -11.13
C GLY A 386 -13.16 12.99 -10.06
N SER A 387 -13.87 11.93 -10.48
CA SER A 387 -14.49 11.01 -9.56
C SER A 387 -13.43 10.15 -8.88
N TRP A 388 -13.18 10.38 -7.60
CA TRP A 388 -12.34 9.52 -6.76
C TRP A 388 -13.21 8.46 -6.06
N ARG A 389 -12.57 7.44 -5.48
CA ARG A 389 -13.29 6.41 -4.72
C ARG A 389 -13.97 7.03 -3.48
N SER A 390 -15.14 6.54 -3.15
CA SER A 390 -15.89 6.90 -1.93
C SER A 390 -15.79 5.85 -0.83
N ASP A 391 -15.25 4.67 -1.18
CA ASP A 391 -15.05 3.52 -0.30
C ASP A 391 -13.94 2.61 -0.85
N PHE A 392 -13.47 1.69 -0.01
CA PHE A 392 -12.49 0.68 -0.37
C PHE A 392 -12.68 -0.61 0.43
N LEU A 393 -12.07 -1.68 -0.09
CA LEU A 393 -12.05 -2.99 0.55
C LEU A 393 -10.86 -3.12 1.50
N ILE A 394 -11.07 -3.77 2.65
CA ILE A 394 -10.04 -4.28 3.53
C ILE A 394 -10.19 -5.79 3.59
N GLU A 395 -9.11 -6.52 3.38
CA GLU A 395 -9.08 -7.97 3.39
C GLU A 395 -8.13 -8.48 4.47
N HIS A 396 -8.57 -9.51 5.18
CA HIS A 396 -7.73 -10.23 6.12
C HIS A 396 -8.03 -11.72 6.05
N MET A 397 -7.00 -12.53 6.13
CA MET A 397 -7.11 -13.99 6.27
C MET A 397 -6.53 -14.42 7.60
N GLU A 398 -7.32 -15.18 8.36
CA GLU A 398 -6.92 -15.73 9.67
C GLU A 398 -5.49 -16.29 9.66
N GLY A 399 -4.72 -15.90 10.65
CA GLY A 399 -3.30 -16.22 10.81
C GLY A 399 -3.02 -16.95 12.12
N THR A 400 -2.11 -16.38 12.92
CA THR A 400 -1.69 -16.93 14.21
C THR A 400 -2.36 -16.28 15.41
N ASN A 401 -3.09 -15.20 15.19
CA ASN A 401 -3.87 -14.49 16.22
C ASN A 401 -5.36 -14.87 16.15
N PRO A 402 -6.19 -14.43 17.12
CA PRO A 402 -7.59 -14.84 17.19
C PRO A 402 -8.51 -14.15 16.20
N ILE A 403 -8.04 -13.24 15.36
CA ILE A 403 -8.87 -12.50 14.41
C ILE A 403 -9.30 -13.42 13.27
N PRO A 404 -10.61 -13.69 13.09
CA PRO A 404 -11.09 -14.53 11.99
C PRO A 404 -10.87 -13.84 10.62
N THR A 405 -10.84 -14.61 9.55
CA THR A 405 -10.89 -14.06 8.18
C THR A 405 -12.06 -13.10 8.04
N TYR A 406 -11.81 -11.91 7.47
CA TYR A 406 -12.85 -10.92 7.22
C TYR A 406 -12.64 -10.17 5.91
N CYS A 407 -13.75 -9.61 5.40
CA CYS A 407 -13.77 -8.50 4.47
C CYS A 407 -14.44 -7.30 5.13
N ALA A 408 -13.93 -6.11 4.88
CA ALA A 408 -14.54 -4.88 5.34
C ALA A 408 -14.65 -3.85 4.22
N VAL A 409 -15.67 -2.98 4.30
CA VAL A 409 -15.81 -1.79 3.45
C VAL A 409 -15.68 -0.56 4.34
N ARG A 410 -14.67 0.26 4.03
CA ARG A 410 -14.41 1.53 4.69
C ARG A 410 -14.72 2.68 3.73
N SER A 411 -15.63 3.57 4.12
CA SER A 411 -15.95 4.82 3.43
C SER A 411 -15.62 6.01 4.35
N GLU A 412 -15.76 7.26 3.89
CA GLU A 412 -15.51 8.44 4.74
C GLU A 412 -16.29 8.41 6.06
N ARG A 413 -17.50 7.87 6.06
CA ARG A 413 -18.38 7.85 7.23
C ARG A 413 -18.51 6.48 7.89
N TRP A 414 -18.48 5.39 7.12
CA TRP A 414 -18.90 4.09 7.61
C TRP A 414 -17.77 3.08 7.49
N THR A 415 -17.55 2.29 8.55
CA THR A 415 -16.82 1.03 8.51
C THR A 415 -17.80 -0.12 8.69
N TYR A 416 -17.85 -1.04 7.75
CA TYR A 416 -18.62 -2.27 7.83
C TYR A 416 -17.70 -3.47 7.70
N VAL A 417 -17.76 -4.39 8.64
CA VAL A 417 -16.95 -5.61 8.69
C VAL A 417 -17.85 -6.83 8.69
N ARG A 418 -17.47 -7.83 7.93
CA ARG A 418 -18.08 -9.16 7.99
C ARG A 418 -17.01 -10.21 8.17
N TYR A 419 -17.18 -11.04 9.19
CA TYR A 419 -16.27 -12.14 9.52
C TYR A 419 -16.75 -13.47 8.93
N SER A 420 -15.79 -14.40 8.72
CA SER A 420 -16.08 -15.79 8.32
C SER A 420 -16.93 -16.53 9.36
N THR A 421 -16.93 -16.09 10.62
CA THR A 421 -17.82 -16.57 11.68
C THR A 421 -19.29 -16.22 11.46
N GLY A 422 -19.57 -15.24 10.60
CA GLY A 422 -20.90 -14.70 10.35
C GLY A 422 -21.23 -13.47 11.20
N GLU A 423 -20.36 -13.06 12.11
CA GLU A 423 -20.49 -11.82 12.89
C GLU A 423 -20.25 -10.60 11.99
N GLU A 424 -20.87 -9.48 12.38
CA GLU A 424 -20.82 -8.23 11.62
C GLU A 424 -20.59 -7.05 12.56
N GLU A 425 -19.88 -6.04 12.07
CA GLU A 425 -19.72 -4.75 12.73
C GLU A 425 -20.10 -3.63 11.75
N LEU A 426 -20.70 -2.56 12.30
CA LEU A 426 -21.00 -1.34 11.57
C LEU A 426 -20.77 -0.14 12.49
N TYR A 427 -19.88 0.78 12.08
CA TYR A 427 -19.53 1.98 12.84
C TYR A 427 -19.78 3.24 12.03
N ASP A 428 -20.39 4.27 12.66
CA ASP A 428 -20.54 5.62 12.11
C ASP A 428 -19.38 6.51 12.57
N LEU A 429 -18.32 6.57 11.81
CA LEU A 429 -17.08 7.27 12.20
C LEU A 429 -17.22 8.78 12.41
N VAL A 430 -18.31 9.39 11.92
CA VAL A 430 -18.61 10.80 12.16
C VAL A 430 -19.19 11.00 13.56
N ALA A 431 -20.04 10.07 14.01
CA ALA A 431 -20.66 10.11 15.33
C ALA A 431 -19.77 9.43 16.39
N ASP A 432 -19.06 8.39 15.99
CA ASP A 432 -18.24 7.51 16.83
C ASP A 432 -16.86 7.26 16.17
N PRO A 433 -15.95 8.22 16.23
CA PRO A 433 -14.61 8.10 15.62
C PRO A 433 -13.69 7.11 16.34
N PHE A 434 -14.12 6.55 17.45
CA PHE A 434 -13.38 5.56 18.23
C PHE A 434 -13.94 4.13 18.09
N GLU A 435 -14.95 3.94 17.23
CA GLU A 435 -15.54 2.62 16.92
C GLU A 435 -16.06 1.87 18.17
N LEU A 436 -16.68 2.62 19.10
CA LEU A 436 -17.17 2.09 20.38
C LEU A 436 -18.51 1.38 20.25
N GLU A 437 -19.43 1.89 19.42
CA GLU A 437 -20.80 1.39 19.31
C GLU A 437 -21.01 0.62 18.00
N ASN A 438 -21.02 -0.71 18.05
CA ASN A 438 -21.39 -1.53 16.91
C ASN A 438 -22.91 -1.45 16.64
N VAL A 439 -23.31 -0.67 15.65
CA VAL A 439 -24.72 -0.47 15.30
C VAL A 439 -25.29 -1.48 14.31
N ALA A 440 -24.57 -2.55 13.96
CA ALA A 440 -25.04 -3.58 13.02
C ALA A 440 -26.35 -4.26 13.48
N GLY A 441 -26.57 -4.37 14.81
CA GLY A 441 -27.78 -4.92 15.38
C GLY A 441 -28.94 -3.93 15.58
N VAL A 442 -28.75 -2.64 15.28
CA VAL A 442 -29.74 -1.59 15.55
C VAL A 442 -30.78 -1.53 14.40
N PRO A 443 -32.09 -1.73 14.67
CA PRO A 443 -33.11 -1.77 13.62
C PRO A 443 -33.16 -0.53 12.73
N ALA A 444 -32.90 0.66 13.28
CA ALA A 444 -32.87 1.90 12.53
C ALA A 444 -31.72 1.98 11.51
N MET A 445 -30.66 1.19 11.70
CA MET A 445 -29.47 1.13 10.84
C MET A 445 -29.58 0.06 9.74
N MET A 446 -30.64 -0.74 9.72
CA MET A 446 -30.83 -1.79 8.70
C MET A 446 -30.69 -1.30 7.25
N PRO A 447 -31.20 -0.13 6.84
CA PRO A 447 -31.00 0.34 5.46
C PRO A 447 -29.53 0.56 5.11
N VAL A 448 -28.74 1.13 6.04
CA VAL A 448 -27.31 1.35 5.88
C VAL A 448 -26.58 0.00 5.85
N LEU A 449 -26.91 -0.88 6.77
CA LEU A 449 -26.30 -2.21 6.85
C LEU A 449 -26.50 -3.01 5.54
N GLU A 450 -27.72 -3.01 4.99
CA GLU A 450 -27.99 -3.71 3.72
C GLU A 450 -27.25 -3.08 2.55
N GLU A 451 -27.12 -1.77 2.51
CA GLU A 451 -26.32 -1.08 1.50
C GLU A 451 -24.84 -1.49 1.60
N ARG A 452 -24.26 -1.50 2.81
CA ARG A 452 -22.88 -1.91 3.05
C ARG A 452 -22.64 -3.39 2.75
N ARG A 453 -23.60 -4.26 3.10
CA ARG A 453 -23.58 -5.67 2.72
C ARG A 453 -23.57 -5.87 1.20
N ALA A 454 -24.39 -5.11 0.47
CA ALA A 454 -24.41 -5.15 -0.99
C ALA A 454 -23.04 -4.70 -1.56
N ARG A 455 -22.50 -3.60 -1.05
CA ARG A 455 -21.23 -3.07 -1.48
C ARG A 455 -20.07 -4.03 -1.19
N LEU A 456 -20.07 -4.67 -0.03
CA LEU A 456 -19.06 -5.68 0.31
C LEU A 456 -19.05 -6.84 -0.68
N ARG A 457 -20.23 -7.33 -1.09
CA ARG A 457 -20.32 -8.41 -2.09
C ARG A 457 -19.74 -8.03 -3.47
N GLU A 458 -19.77 -6.75 -3.81
CA GLU A 458 -19.16 -6.25 -5.04
C GLU A 458 -17.64 -6.19 -4.93
N LEU A 459 -17.14 -5.62 -3.83
CA LEU A 459 -15.71 -5.38 -3.64
C LEU A 459 -14.95 -6.65 -3.24
N CYS A 460 -15.47 -7.45 -2.30
CA CYS A 460 -14.85 -8.69 -1.83
C CYS A 460 -15.18 -9.85 -2.79
N SER A 461 -14.64 -9.78 -4.01
CA SER A 461 -14.87 -10.79 -5.05
C SER A 461 -13.65 -10.87 -5.99
N PRO A 462 -12.88 -11.96 -5.94
CA PRO A 462 -13.11 -13.19 -5.15
C PRO A 462 -12.95 -12.97 -3.64
N VAL A 463 -13.64 -13.75 -2.85
CA VAL A 463 -13.49 -13.72 -1.38
C VAL A 463 -12.17 -14.37 -0.94
N PRO A 464 -11.57 -13.95 0.19
CA PRO A 464 -10.40 -14.61 0.75
C PRO A 464 -10.62 -16.10 0.99
N PRO A 465 -9.60 -16.94 0.84
CA PRO A 465 -9.71 -18.36 1.15
C PRO A 465 -10.24 -18.59 2.58
N GLY A 466 -11.23 -19.47 2.73
CA GLY A 466 -11.87 -19.74 4.03
C GLY A 466 -13.01 -18.78 4.39
N PHE A 467 -13.24 -17.73 3.61
CA PHE A 467 -14.39 -16.84 3.77
C PHE A 467 -15.60 -17.38 2.99
N GLU A 468 -16.41 -18.21 3.63
CA GLU A 468 -17.66 -18.70 3.03
C GLU A 468 -18.78 -17.67 3.24
N ASP A 469 -19.27 -17.09 2.16
CA ASP A 469 -20.50 -16.27 2.23
C ASP A 469 -21.72 -17.20 2.41
N ARG A 470 -22.06 -17.49 3.66
CA ARG A 470 -23.24 -18.30 4.00
C ARG A 470 -24.55 -17.68 3.53
N SER A 471 -24.56 -16.40 3.11
CA SER A 471 -25.76 -15.76 2.54
C SER A 471 -26.09 -16.23 1.11
N ARG A 472 -25.12 -16.86 0.43
CA ARG A 472 -25.33 -17.44 -0.91
C ARG A 472 -26.00 -18.83 -0.92
N THR A 473 -26.19 -19.45 0.24
CA THR A 473 -26.71 -20.83 0.36
C THR A 473 -28.24 -20.96 0.43
N SER A 474 -29.03 -19.92 0.13
CA SER A 474 -30.50 -20.00 0.16
C SER A 474 -31.17 -19.60 -1.17
N VAL A 475 -30.67 -20.13 -2.27
CA VAL A 475 -31.52 -20.35 -3.45
C VAL A 475 -31.78 -21.86 -3.52
N PRO A 476 -32.95 -22.36 -3.16
CA PRO A 476 -33.27 -23.76 -3.43
C PRO A 476 -33.27 -23.94 -4.95
N ILE A 477 -32.29 -24.67 -5.46
CA ILE A 477 -32.37 -25.20 -6.83
C ILE A 477 -33.58 -26.15 -6.83
N ALA A 478 -34.74 -25.66 -7.29
CA ALA A 478 -35.85 -26.52 -7.65
C ALA A 478 -35.35 -27.40 -8.80
N LEU A 479 -34.98 -28.64 -8.47
CA LEU A 479 -34.73 -29.69 -9.46
C LEU A 479 -35.98 -29.87 -10.32
N ALA A 480 -35.99 -29.27 -11.51
CA ALA A 480 -36.86 -29.70 -12.59
C ALA A 480 -36.27 -31.01 -13.15
N VAL A 481 -36.72 -32.12 -12.58
CA VAL A 481 -36.53 -33.44 -13.19
C VAL A 481 -37.44 -33.51 -14.42
N LEU A 482 -36.89 -33.19 -15.58
CA LEU A 482 -37.45 -33.59 -16.87
C LEU A 482 -36.51 -34.62 -17.49
N GLY A 483 -37.03 -35.82 -17.67
CA GLY A 483 -36.33 -36.99 -18.12
C GLY A 483 -35.62 -36.83 -19.47
N GLY A 484 -34.43 -37.35 -19.54
CA GLY A 484 -33.70 -37.59 -20.75
C GLY A 484 -32.62 -38.65 -20.49
N LEU A 485 -32.97 -39.90 -20.79
CA LEU A 485 -32.01 -41.00 -20.87
C LEU A 485 -30.94 -40.65 -21.91
N VAL A 486 -29.69 -40.57 -21.47
CA VAL A 486 -28.53 -40.67 -22.35
C VAL A 486 -27.68 -41.85 -21.86
N LEU A 487 -27.63 -42.90 -22.68
CA LEU A 487 -26.72 -44.02 -22.56
C LEU A 487 -25.27 -43.51 -22.69
N VAL A 488 -24.44 -43.78 -21.66
CA VAL A 488 -22.98 -43.61 -21.76
C VAL A 488 -22.38 -45.01 -21.79
N GLU A 489 -21.86 -45.41 -22.96
CA GLU A 489 -21.05 -46.59 -23.12
C GLU A 489 -19.72 -46.44 -22.39
N SER A 490 -19.42 -47.36 -21.49
CA SER A 490 -18.13 -47.43 -20.78
C SER A 490 -17.07 -48.14 -21.64
N VAL A 491 -16.07 -47.43 -22.10
CA VAL A 491 -14.86 -48.01 -22.70
C VAL A 491 -13.86 -48.34 -21.57
N ALA A 492 -13.76 -49.62 -21.27
CA ALA A 492 -12.75 -50.17 -20.36
C ALA A 492 -11.40 -50.31 -21.09
N SER A 493 -10.40 -49.51 -20.74
CA SER A 493 -9.03 -49.69 -21.19
C SER A 493 -8.27 -50.67 -20.26
N ARG A 494 -7.94 -51.84 -20.77
CA ARG A 494 -7.09 -52.83 -20.15
C ARG A 494 -5.64 -52.34 -20.15
N ARG A 495 -5.08 -52.04 -18.97
CA ARG A 495 -3.62 -51.90 -18.79
C ARG A 495 -2.99 -53.26 -18.51
N THR A 496 -2.18 -53.74 -19.44
CA THR A 496 -1.32 -54.93 -19.28
C THR A 496 -0.15 -54.62 -18.34
N ARG A 497 -0.01 -55.40 -17.28
CA ARG A 497 1.18 -55.43 -16.40
C ARG A 497 2.34 -56.16 -17.07
N ARG A 498 3.52 -55.54 -17.16
CA ARG A 498 4.80 -56.24 -17.40
C ARG A 498 5.49 -56.54 -16.08
N PRO A 499 6.13 -57.70 -15.96
CA PRO A 499 6.79 -58.12 -14.71
C PRO A 499 8.19 -57.49 -14.58
N ARG A 500 8.53 -57.10 -13.34
CA ARG A 500 9.89 -56.69 -12.95
C ARG A 500 10.85 -57.89 -12.90
N ARG A 501 12.02 -57.75 -13.51
CA ARG A 501 13.20 -58.62 -13.25
C ARG A 501 14.01 -58.08 -12.11
N ALA A 502 14.43 -58.94 -11.22
CA ALA A 502 15.34 -58.68 -10.09
C ALA A 502 16.80 -58.59 -10.58
N PRO A 503 17.69 -57.91 -9.80
CA PRO A 503 19.08 -57.76 -10.15
C PRO A 503 19.90 -58.99 -9.72
N GLY A 504 20.88 -59.35 -10.56
CA GLY A 504 22.04 -60.12 -10.18
C GLY A 504 23.23 -59.15 -10.03
#